data_6106c513e72ee8ef565d9e5700281a0e
#
_entry.id   6106c513e72ee8ef565d9e5700281a0e
#
_cell.length_a   1.000
_cell.length_b   1.000
_cell.length_c   1.000
_cell.angle_alpha   90.00
_cell.angle_beta   90.00
_cell.angle_gamma   90.00
#
_symmetry.space_group_name_H-M   'P 1'
#
loop_
_entity.id
_entity.type
_entity.pdbx_description
1 polymer ?
#
loop_
_entity_poly.entity_id
_entity_poly.type
_entity_poly.pdbx_seq_one_letter_code
_entity_poly.pdbx_strand_id
1 'polypeptide(L)'
;MSKPKHYYELKDVSKELFKLREKGLTRGKEIGFDFDRCGMSIKKGCTTYIAGAPASGKSEFWLEVLVNLSCIYGDKHIIFTPETGEVHEVFAELCHKYVNKPYFGPDNVKMTETDKSQAEYFIGEHFVVIDPKDDTMTLDDYYKLVDEVEKDLGIKFDTTTIDPFNEVKHDFSGRQDLYIEELLGKCRRNARKTGRHNCLITHVRDQPIIEKDGKRFCPMPTPREFAGGQAWFRKGEQMIIVWRPPYGVTRDNGQGTYEANEAIIRIAKEKPKGASKKGDYTFFYNKEMNAYYCKDWDGVDSYADRTPIKSRTGKQETLQGLDPKEEDNFFKNKSFERTTDED
;
A
#
# COMPACT_ATOMS: atom_id res chain seq x y z
N MET A 1 -6.52 -15.68 -30.80
CA MET A 1 -6.13 -15.73 -29.38
C MET A 1 -6.07 -17.19 -28.96
N SER A 2 -4.91 -17.68 -28.50
CA SER A 2 -4.78 -19.03 -28.00
C SER A 2 -5.59 -19.19 -26.71
N LYS A 3 -6.24 -20.36 -26.53
CA LYS A 3 -6.95 -20.65 -25.27
C LYS A 3 -5.99 -20.55 -24.09
N PRO A 4 -6.41 -20.03 -22.93
CA PRO A 4 -5.55 -19.97 -21.75
C PRO A 4 -5.09 -21.38 -21.38
N LYS A 5 -3.79 -21.56 -21.22
CA LYS A 5 -3.19 -22.83 -20.82
C LYS A 5 -3.47 -23.07 -19.36
N HIS A 6 -4.10 -24.20 -19.01
CA HIS A 6 -4.46 -24.53 -17.63
C HIS A 6 -3.36 -25.29 -16.86
N TYR A 7 -2.30 -25.73 -17.53
CA TYR A 7 -1.12 -26.39 -16.94
C TYR A 7 0.14 -25.93 -17.66
N TYR A 8 1.27 -26.02 -16.99
CA TYR A 8 2.56 -25.60 -17.50
C TYR A 8 3.61 -26.68 -17.21
N GLU A 9 4.48 -26.93 -18.18
CA GLU A 9 5.70 -27.70 -18.01
C GLU A 9 6.88 -26.74 -17.77
N LEU A 10 7.99 -27.26 -17.24
CA LEU A 10 9.19 -26.43 -16.99
C LEU A 10 9.66 -25.67 -18.24
N LYS A 11 9.60 -26.32 -19.40
CA LYS A 11 9.97 -25.70 -20.69
C LYS A 11 9.14 -24.47 -21.06
N ASP A 12 7.87 -24.43 -20.61
CA ASP A 12 6.95 -23.33 -20.92
C ASP A 12 7.31 -22.04 -20.17
N VAL A 13 8.05 -22.16 -19.06
CA VAL A 13 8.42 -21.04 -18.16
C VAL A 13 9.93 -20.86 -18.04
N SER A 14 10.71 -21.47 -18.94
CA SER A 14 12.18 -21.44 -18.87
C SER A 14 12.77 -20.04 -18.91
N LYS A 15 12.17 -19.12 -19.72
CA LYS A 15 12.60 -17.71 -19.81
C LYS A 15 12.34 -16.96 -18.52
N GLU A 16 11.17 -17.21 -17.90
CA GLU A 16 10.78 -16.63 -16.63
C GLU A 16 11.66 -17.14 -15.49
N LEU A 17 11.98 -18.44 -15.51
CA LEU A 17 12.92 -19.04 -14.54
C LEU A 17 14.32 -18.48 -14.68
N PHE A 18 14.79 -18.28 -15.91
CA PHE A 18 16.09 -17.64 -16.14
C PHE A 18 16.11 -16.21 -15.55
N LYS A 19 15.09 -15.39 -15.85
CA LYS A 19 14.95 -14.05 -15.28
C LYS A 19 14.87 -14.07 -13.75
N LEU A 20 14.17 -15.06 -13.18
CA LEU A 20 14.07 -15.22 -11.73
C LEU A 20 15.41 -15.56 -11.11
N ARG A 21 16.21 -16.38 -11.77
CA ARG A 21 17.56 -16.73 -11.33
C ARG A 21 18.50 -15.51 -11.32
N GLU A 22 18.47 -14.71 -12.39
CA GLU A 22 19.35 -13.55 -12.57
C GLU A 22 18.96 -12.35 -11.68
N LYS A 23 17.64 -12.09 -11.54
CA LYS A 23 17.13 -10.89 -10.88
C LYS A 23 16.47 -11.14 -9.52
N GLY A 24 16.31 -12.40 -9.13
CA GLY A 24 15.58 -12.76 -7.92
C GLY A 24 14.06 -12.50 -8.05
N LEU A 25 13.37 -12.57 -6.92
CA LEU A 25 11.95 -12.23 -6.84
C LEU A 25 11.78 -10.72 -7.02
N THR A 26 11.00 -10.31 -8.02
CA THR A 26 10.70 -8.90 -8.23
C THR A 26 9.81 -8.36 -7.10
N ARG A 27 10.24 -7.29 -6.46
CA ARG A 27 9.40 -6.49 -5.57
C ARG A 27 8.28 -5.81 -6.37
N GLY A 28 7.29 -5.29 -5.65
CA GLY A 28 6.35 -4.32 -6.22
C GLY A 28 7.00 -2.96 -6.43
N LYS A 29 6.22 -1.98 -6.86
CA LYS A 29 6.61 -0.57 -6.91
C LYS A 29 6.82 -0.05 -5.49
N GLU A 30 7.93 0.60 -5.24
CA GLU A 30 8.22 1.25 -3.97
C GLU A 30 7.35 2.51 -3.82
N ILE A 31 7.00 2.86 -2.60
CA ILE A 31 6.03 3.92 -2.30
C ILE A 31 6.69 5.27 -1.94
N GLY A 32 7.96 5.45 -2.31
CA GLY A 32 8.72 6.67 -2.07
C GLY A 32 9.49 6.72 -0.75
N PHE A 33 9.17 5.85 0.20
CA PHE A 33 9.95 5.67 1.42
C PHE A 33 11.01 4.57 1.22
N ASP A 34 12.14 4.71 1.92
CA ASP A 34 13.16 3.67 1.95
C ASP A 34 12.53 2.32 2.35
N PHE A 35 12.81 1.27 1.56
CA PHE A 35 12.18 -0.04 1.74
C PHE A 35 12.54 -0.68 3.09
N ASP A 36 13.72 -0.41 3.63
CA ASP A 36 14.11 -0.91 4.94
C ASP A 36 13.40 -0.15 6.09
N ARG A 37 12.90 1.05 5.79
CA ARG A 37 12.14 1.90 6.70
C ARG A 37 10.63 1.72 6.62
N CYS A 38 10.10 1.28 5.48
CA CYS A 38 8.67 1.09 5.28
C CYS A 38 8.30 -0.37 4.98
N GLY A 39 9.14 -1.11 4.29
CA GLY A 39 8.91 -2.51 3.90
C GLY A 39 7.73 -2.72 2.94
N MET A 40 7.02 -1.67 2.54
CA MET A 40 5.82 -1.75 1.70
C MET A 40 6.17 -1.61 0.22
N SER A 41 5.52 -2.39 -0.62
CA SER A 41 5.51 -2.18 -2.06
C SER A 41 4.17 -2.59 -2.68
N ILE A 42 3.87 -2.02 -3.84
CA ILE A 42 2.61 -2.23 -4.57
C ILE A 42 2.88 -3.09 -5.80
N LYS A 43 2.35 -4.30 -5.82
CA LYS A 43 2.56 -5.26 -6.92
C LYS A 43 1.33 -5.39 -7.78
N LYS A 44 1.50 -5.27 -9.11
CA LYS A 44 0.43 -5.49 -10.09
C LYS A 44 -0.17 -6.89 -9.95
N GLY A 45 -1.48 -7.00 -10.15
CA GLY A 45 -2.20 -8.26 -10.07
C GLY A 45 -2.36 -8.83 -8.66
N CYS A 46 -2.12 -8.01 -7.63
CA CYS A 46 -2.25 -8.36 -6.22
C CYS A 46 -3.28 -7.46 -5.52
N THR A 47 -3.64 -7.85 -4.30
CA THR A 47 -4.59 -7.08 -3.48
C THR A 47 -3.97 -6.76 -2.11
N THR A 48 -4.07 -5.49 -1.72
CA THR A 48 -3.76 -5.01 -0.37
C THR A 48 -5.04 -4.83 0.43
N TYR A 49 -5.01 -5.27 1.67
CA TYR A 49 -6.07 -5.06 2.66
C TYR A 49 -5.50 -4.23 3.79
N ILE A 50 -6.08 -3.04 3.99
CA ILE A 50 -5.66 -2.10 5.04
C ILE A 50 -6.75 -2.06 6.11
N ALA A 51 -6.36 -2.18 7.37
CA ALA A 51 -7.28 -2.04 8.48
C ALA A 51 -6.68 -1.19 9.60
N GLY A 52 -7.56 -0.63 10.42
CA GLY A 52 -7.22 0.17 11.58
C GLY A 52 -8.49 0.70 12.24
N ALA A 53 -8.37 1.23 13.45
CA ALA A 53 -9.49 1.87 14.14
C ALA A 53 -10.02 3.08 13.33
N PRO A 54 -11.25 3.54 13.56
CA PRO A 54 -11.70 4.83 13.05
C PRO A 54 -10.69 5.94 13.40
N ALA A 55 -10.51 6.90 12.50
CA ALA A 55 -9.55 8.01 12.65
C ALA A 55 -8.08 7.61 12.89
N SER A 56 -7.68 6.37 12.60
CA SER A 56 -6.27 5.94 12.71
C SER A 56 -5.38 6.42 11.56
N GLY A 57 -5.93 7.07 10.54
CA GLY A 57 -5.20 7.58 9.39
C GLY A 57 -5.03 6.58 8.23
N LYS A 58 -5.88 5.55 8.13
CA LYS A 58 -5.84 4.55 7.04
C LYS A 58 -5.95 5.19 5.67
N SER A 59 -7.00 5.98 5.46
CA SER A 59 -7.30 6.69 4.23
C SER A 59 -6.17 7.66 3.89
N GLU A 60 -5.75 8.45 4.89
CA GLU A 60 -4.65 9.39 4.76
C GLU A 60 -3.35 8.75 4.28
N PHE A 61 -2.98 7.63 4.90
CA PHE A 61 -1.79 6.88 4.52
C PHE A 61 -1.91 6.32 3.11
N TRP A 62 -3.08 5.75 2.77
CA TRP A 62 -3.27 5.15 1.46
C TRP A 62 -3.31 6.19 0.35
N LEU A 63 -4.01 7.31 0.53
CA LEU A 63 -4.04 8.39 -0.45
C LEU A 63 -2.64 8.95 -0.71
N GLU A 64 -1.80 9.08 0.33
CA GLU A 64 -0.40 9.46 0.14
C GLU A 64 0.39 8.45 -0.67
N VAL A 65 0.21 7.15 -0.40
CA VAL A 65 0.81 6.09 -1.22
C VAL A 65 0.41 6.24 -2.68
N LEU A 66 -0.85 6.50 -2.99
CA LEU A 66 -1.33 6.69 -4.36
C LEU A 66 -0.69 7.92 -5.02
N VAL A 67 -0.64 9.06 -4.33
CA VAL A 67 0.02 10.28 -4.83
C VAL A 67 1.50 10.02 -5.10
N ASN A 68 2.19 9.32 -4.21
CA ASN A 68 3.59 8.95 -4.41
C ASN A 68 3.77 8.05 -5.65
N LEU A 69 2.91 7.06 -5.85
CA LEU A 69 2.95 6.19 -7.04
C LEU A 69 2.71 6.98 -8.34
N SER A 70 1.79 7.96 -8.32
CA SER A 70 1.57 8.85 -9.46
C SER A 70 2.83 9.68 -9.76
N CYS A 71 3.46 10.28 -8.74
CA CYS A 71 4.67 11.08 -8.91
C CYS A 71 5.84 10.23 -9.44
N ILE A 72 6.06 9.04 -8.88
CA ILE A 72 7.23 8.21 -9.16
C ILE A 72 7.09 7.45 -10.49
N TYR A 73 5.90 6.89 -10.75
CA TYR A 73 5.68 5.94 -11.86
C TYR A 73 4.69 6.43 -12.91
N GLY A 74 3.98 7.54 -12.66
CA GLY A 74 2.89 8.02 -13.52
C GLY A 74 1.64 7.14 -13.43
N ASP A 75 1.43 6.47 -12.29
CA ASP A 75 0.29 5.57 -12.09
C ASP A 75 -1.04 6.33 -12.06
N LYS A 76 -2.08 5.67 -12.55
CA LYS A 76 -3.46 6.17 -12.54
C LYS A 76 -4.32 5.36 -11.57
N HIS A 77 -5.17 6.06 -10.84
CA HIS A 77 -5.92 5.50 -9.72
C HIS A 77 -7.41 5.79 -9.86
N ILE A 78 -8.24 4.82 -9.47
CA ILE A 78 -9.68 5.02 -9.32
C ILE A 78 -10.08 4.68 -7.88
N ILE A 79 -10.81 5.58 -7.25
CA ILE A 79 -11.09 5.57 -5.81
C ILE A 79 -12.60 5.66 -5.58
N PHE A 80 -13.11 4.79 -4.72
CA PHE A 80 -14.42 4.91 -4.09
C PHE A 80 -14.21 5.14 -2.60
N THR A 81 -14.53 6.34 -2.12
CA THR A 81 -14.28 6.79 -0.74
C THR A 81 -15.39 7.69 -0.18
N PRO A 82 -16.60 7.12 0.03
CA PRO A 82 -17.76 7.90 0.47
C PRO A 82 -17.62 8.48 1.89
N GLU A 83 -16.79 7.90 2.76
CA GLU A 83 -16.57 8.43 4.11
C GLU A 83 -15.59 9.61 4.17
N THR A 84 -14.80 9.85 3.12
CA THR A 84 -13.77 10.93 3.14
C THR A 84 -14.40 12.31 2.95
N GLY A 85 -15.64 12.38 2.42
CA GLY A 85 -16.37 13.60 2.16
C GLY A 85 -16.95 13.63 0.74
N GLU A 86 -17.42 14.80 0.30
CA GLU A 86 -17.90 14.98 -1.06
C GLU A 86 -16.76 14.90 -2.08
N VAL A 87 -17.07 14.56 -3.34
CA VAL A 87 -16.07 14.35 -4.40
C VAL A 87 -15.05 15.50 -4.51
N HIS A 88 -15.51 16.75 -4.41
CA HIS A 88 -14.63 17.92 -4.48
C HIS A 88 -13.69 18.03 -3.26
N GLU A 89 -14.10 17.55 -2.09
CA GLU A 89 -13.27 17.51 -0.88
C GLU A 89 -12.16 16.46 -1.02
N VAL A 90 -12.48 15.30 -1.62
CA VAL A 90 -11.47 14.27 -1.93
C VAL A 90 -10.41 14.79 -2.90
N PHE A 91 -10.81 15.54 -3.94
CA PHE A 91 -9.85 16.16 -4.85
C PHE A 91 -9.01 17.26 -4.17
N ALA A 92 -9.61 18.08 -3.30
CA ALA A 92 -8.88 19.07 -2.52
C ALA A 92 -7.82 18.41 -1.60
N GLU A 93 -8.18 17.29 -1.00
CA GLU A 93 -7.29 16.47 -0.16
C GLU A 93 -6.11 15.90 -0.96
N LEU A 94 -6.36 15.34 -2.14
CA LEU A 94 -5.31 14.85 -3.03
C LEU A 94 -4.37 15.98 -3.49
N CYS A 95 -4.91 17.15 -3.81
CA CYS A 95 -4.12 18.34 -4.14
C CYS A 95 -3.24 18.77 -2.97
N HIS A 96 -3.78 18.77 -1.74
CA HIS A 96 -3.03 19.08 -0.53
C HIS A 96 -1.86 18.11 -0.34
N LYS A 97 -2.10 16.81 -0.48
CA LYS A 97 -1.04 15.79 -0.39
C LYS A 97 0.03 15.94 -1.47
N TYR A 98 -0.36 16.37 -2.66
CA TYR A 98 0.58 16.55 -3.77
C TYR A 98 1.51 17.74 -3.54
N VAL A 99 0.97 18.91 -3.16
CA VAL A 99 1.73 20.16 -2.97
C VAL A 99 2.31 20.29 -1.55
N ASN A 100 1.75 19.55 -0.58
CA ASN A 100 2.02 19.68 0.85
C ASN A 100 1.65 21.06 1.42
N LYS A 101 0.65 21.72 0.83
CA LYS A 101 0.03 22.95 1.32
C LYS A 101 -1.48 22.80 1.30
N PRO A 102 -2.23 23.35 2.28
CA PRO A 102 -3.69 23.30 2.28
C PRO A 102 -4.30 23.88 1.00
N TYR A 103 -5.32 23.22 0.46
CA TYR A 103 -6.06 23.70 -0.71
C TYR A 103 -6.84 24.97 -0.39
N PHE A 104 -7.36 25.09 0.82
CA PHE A 104 -8.13 26.22 1.33
C PHE A 104 -7.60 26.68 2.70
N GLY A 105 -7.91 27.91 3.08
CA GLY A 105 -7.47 28.49 4.34
C GLY A 105 -6.97 29.93 4.20
N PRO A 106 -6.25 30.46 5.19
CA PRO A 106 -5.65 31.81 5.11
C PRO A 106 -4.63 31.92 3.98
N ASP A 107 -4.55 33.10 3.35
CA ASP A 107 -3.71 33.36 2.16
C ASP A 107 -2.22 33.09 2.37
N ASN A 108 -1.73 33.23 3.59
CA ASN A 108 -0.32 32.98 3.93
C ASN A 108 0.01 31.49 4.16
N VAL A 109 -0.99 30.60 4.17
CA VAL A 109 -0.82 29.16 4.45
C VAL A 109 -1.26 28.31 3.26
N LYS A 110 -2.36 28.66 2.60
CA LYS A 110 -2.91 27.89 1.47
C LYS A 110 -2.00 27.89 0.25
N MET A 111 -2.26 27.01 -0.68
CA MET A 111 -1.66 26.98 -2.02
C MET A 111 -1.75 28.32 -2.70
N THR A 112 -0.69 28.72 -3.41
CA THR A 112 -0.76 29.82 -4.40
C THR A 112 -1.60 29.39 -5.59
N GLU A 113 -2.07 30.33 -6.42
CA GLU A 113 -2.82 29.99 -7.65
C GLU A 113 -2.00 29.15 -8.62
N THR A 114 -0.66 29.31 -8.63
CA THR A 114 0.24 28.47 -9.41
C THR A 114 0.31 27.05 -8.86
N ASP A 115 0.49 26.89 -7.54
CA ASP A 115 0.50 25.59 -6.87
C ASP A 115 -0.83 24.85 -7.13
N LYS A 116 -1.97 25.56 -6.98
CA LYS A 116 -3.31 25.03 -7.21
C LYS A 116 -3.49 24.54 -8.65
N SER A 117 -3.16 25.37 -9.64
CA SER A 117 -3.32 24.99 -11.05
C SER A 117 -2.46 23.76 -11.41
N GLN A 118 -1.25 23.67 -10.89
CA GLN A 118 -0.38 22.52 -11.08
C GLN A 118 -0.94 21.27 -10.40
N ALA A 119 -1.46 21.40 -9.17
CA ALA A 119 -2.05 20.30 -8.43
C ALA A 119 -3.31 19.77 -9.13
N GLU A 120 -4.24 20.66 -9.51
CA GLU A 120 -5.47 20.29 -10.20
C GLU A 120 -5.18 19.57 -11.53
N TYR A 121 -4.23 20.08 -12.31
CA TYR A 121 -3.79 19.42 -13.53
C TYR A 121 -3.20 18.04 -13.27
N PHE A 122 -2.24 17.93 -12.34
CA PHE A 122 -1.61 16.66 -12.01
C PHE A 122 -2.61 15.64 -11.47
N ILE A 123 -3.43 16.03 -10.49
CA ILE A 123 -4.42 15.13 -9.88
C ILE A 123 -5.47 14.73 -10.91
N GLY A 124 -5.92 15.65 -11.77
CA GLY A 124 -6.87 15.34 -12.85
C GLY A 124 -6.37 14.32 -13.87
N GLU A 125 -5.06 14.28 -14.14
CA GLU A 125 -4.44 13.29 -15.02
C GLU A 125 -4.30 11.89 -14.38
N HIS A 126 -4.28 11.81 -13.06
CA HIS A 126 -3.93 10.58 -12.34
C HIS A 126 -5.05 9.95 -11.53
N PHE A 127 -6.10 10.70 -11.18
CA PHE A 127 -7.13 10.24 -10.26
C PHE A 127 -8.54 10.36 -10.83
N VAL A 128 -9.34 9.34 -10.58
CA VAL A 128 -10.79 9.34 -10.80
C VAL A 128 -11.45 8.93 -9.48
N VAL A 129 -12.46 9.68 -9.06
CA VAL A 129 -13.27 9.38 -7.87
C VAL A 129 -14.63 8.87 -8.32
N ILE A 130 -15.04 7.72 -7.80
CA ILE A 130 -16.37 7.15 -8.00
C ILE A 130 -17.27 7.66 -6.89
N ASP A 131 -18.41 8.20 -7.28
CA ASP A 131 -19.52 8.60 -6.41
C ASP A 131 -20.81 7.99 -6.96
N PRO A 132 -21.11 6.72 -6.63
CA PRO A 132 -22.36 6.12 -7.06
C PRO A 132 -23.51 6.81 -6.31
N LYS A 133 -24.47 7.30 -7.09
CA LYS A 133 -25.70 7.92 -6.54
C LYS A 133 -26.63 6.90 -5.85
N ASP A 134 -26.26 5.64 -5.83
CA ASP A 134 -27.07 4.53 -5.35
C ASP A 134 -26.27 3.71 -4.32
N ASP A 135 -26.76 3.66 -3.08
CA ASP A 135 -26.15 2.95 -1.94
C ASP A 135 -26.18 1.41 -2.08
N THR A 136 -26.48 0.90 -3.27
CA THR A 136 -26.66 -0.53 -3.51
C THR A 136 -25.49 -1.19 -4.25
N MET A 137 -24.39 -0.51 -4.48
CA MET A 137 -23.25 -0.99 -5.24
C MET A 137 -22.58 -2.19 -4.55
N THR A 138 -22.61 -3.36 -5.21
CA THR A 138 -21.86 -4.54 -4.78
C THR A 138 -20.40 -4.47 -5.25
N LEU A 139 -19.54 -5.36 -4.72
CA LEU A 139 -18.15 -5.48 -5.20
C LEU A 139 -18.07 -5.82 -6.70
N ASP A 140 -18.98 -6.64 -7.21
CA ASP A 140 -19.01 -7.00 -8.63
C ASP A 140 -19.44 -5.79 -9.48
N ASP A 141 -20.38 -4.97 -9.00
CA ASP A 141 -20.80 -3.74 -9.69
C ASP A 141 -19.70 -2.69 -9.67
N TYR A 142 -18.97 -2.55 -8.56
CA TYR A 142 -17.79 -1.71 -8.50
C TYR A 142 -16.77 -2.06 -9.59
N TYR A 143 -16.42 -3.34 -9.73
CA TYR A 143 -15.45 -3.75 -10.75
C TYR A 143 -15.96 -3.57 -12.18
N LYS A 144 -17.26 -3.75 -12.43
CA LYS A 144 -17.87 -3.44 -13.74
C LYS A 144 -17.79 -1.96 -14.04
N LEU A 145 -18.14 -1.10 -13.07
CA LEU A 145 -18.06 0.34 -13.22
C LEU A 145 -16.62 0.79 -13.50
N VAL A 146 -15.62 0.22 -12.83
CA VAL A 146 -14.21 0.49 -13.15
C VAL A 146 -13.87 0.14 -14.60
N ASP A 147 -14.33 -1.02 -15.09
CA ASP A 147 -14.09 -1.44 -16.48
C ASP A 147 -14.81 -0.53 -17.49
N GLU A 148 -16.00 -0.03 -17.17
CA GLU A 148 -16.75 0.96 -17.95
C GLU A 148 -16.03 2.31 -18.01
N VAL A 149 -15.59 2.85 -16.87
CA VAL A 149 -14.83 4.10 -16.79
C VAL A 149 -13.52 4.00 -17.58
N GLU A 150 -12.79 2.89 -17.48
CA GLU A 150 -11.58 2.67 -18.30
C GLU A 150 -11.88 2.75 -19.79
N LYS A 151 -13.01 2.19 -20.22
CA LYS A 151 -13.43 2.20 -21.63
C LYS A 151 -13.84 3.60 -22.07
N ASP A 152 -14.63 4.31 -21.26
CA ASP A 152 -15.16 5.64 -21.59
C ASP A 152 -14.04 6.69 -21.67
N LEU A 153 -13.07 6.63 -20.74
CA LEU A 153 -11.93 7.54 -20.73
C LEU A 153 -10.77 7.09 -21.64
N GLY A 154 -10.80 5.87 -22.16
CA GLY A 154 -9.71 5.31 -22.99
C GLY A 154 -8.39 5.10 -22.23
N ILE A 155 -8.44 4.95 -20.90
CA ILE A 155 -7.27 4.80 -20.03
C ILE A 155 -7.27 3.44 -19.32
N LYS A 156 -6.17 3.14 -18.62
CA LYS A 156 -6.07 1.99 -17.73
C LYS A 156 -5.65 2.46 -16.34
N PHE A 157 -6.34 1.97 -15.31
CA PHE A 157 -5.94 2.23 -13.93
C PHE A 157 -4.90 1.21 -13.47
N ASP A 158 -3.90 1.68 -12.75
CA ASP A 158 -2.92 0.83 -12.08
C ASP A 158 -3.45 0.30 -10.75
N THR A 159 -4.27 1.09 -10.03
CA THR A 159 -4.91 0.67 -8.78
C THR A 159 -6.39 0.98 -8.75
N THR A 160 -7.12 0.17 -7.99
CA THR A 160 -8.51 0.45 -7.58
C THR A 160 -8.60 0.45 -6.06
N THR A 161 -9.40 1.36 -5.50
CA THR A 161 -9.54 1.52 -4.05
C THR A 161 -11.00 1.54 -3.63
N ILE A 162 -11.32 0.82 -2.55
CA ILE A 162 -12.59 0.90 -1.82
C ILE A 162 -12.27 1.29 -0.37
N ASP A 163 -12.78 2.43 0.08
CA ASP A 163 -12.53 3.01 1.40
C ASP A 163 -13.78 3.69 2.01
N PRO A 164 -14.48 3.06 2.95
CA PRO A 164 -14.19 1.72 3.44
C PRO A 164 -14.97 0.63 2.68
N PHE A 165 -14.49 -0.60 2.81
CA PHE A 165 -15.16 -1.79 2.29
C PHE A 165 -16.57 -2.00 2.86
N ASN A 166 -16.86 -1.44 4.02
CA ASN A 166 -18.17 -1.55 4.68
C ASN A 166 -19.29 -0.83 3.93
N GLU A 167 -18.96 0.17 3.10
CA GLU A 167 -19.91 0.93 2.29
C GLU A 167 -20.32 0.20 1.00
N VAL A 168 -19.66 -0.89 0.66
CA VAL A 168 -20.13 -1.76 -0.41
C VAL A 168 -21.27 -2.63 0.13
N LYS A 169 -22.34 -2.75 -0.67
CA LYS A 169 -23.47 -3.61 -0.29
C LYS A 169 -23.01 -5.06 -0.12
N HIS A 170 -23.28 -5.58 1.05
CA HIS A 170 -23.04 -6.96 1.42
C HIS A 170 -24.36 -7.76 1.41
N ASP A 171 -24.56 -8.54 0.35
CA ASP A 171 -25.72 -9.40 0.21
C ASP A 171 -25.33 -10.84 0.60
N PHE A 172 -25.47 -11.17 1.89
CA PHE A 172 -25.19 -12.51 2.36
C PHE A 172 -26.28 -13.05 3.28
N SER A 173 -26.57 -14.31 3.10
CA SER A 173 -27.35 -15.12 4.04
C SER A 173 -26.48 -16.26 4.56
N GLY A 174 -26.30 -16.37 5.88
CA GLY A 174 -25.55 -17.45 6.48
C GLY A 174 -24.24 -17.02 7.17
N ARG A 175 -23.15 -17.76 6.96
CA ARG A 175 -21.88 -17.55 7.67
C ARG A 175 -21.06 -16.43 7.06
N GLN A 176 -20.83 -15.38 7.82
CA GLN A 176 -20.05 -14.19 7.40
C GLN A 176 -18.60 -14.55 6.96
N ASP A 177 -17.97 -15.51 7.62
CA ASP A 177 -16.60 -15.90 7.29
C ASP A 177 -16.48 -16.52 5.89
N LEU A 178 -17.45 -17.33 5.47
CA LEU A 178 -17.49 -17.90 4.12
C LEU A 178 -17.75 -16.83 3.06
N TYR A 179 -18.65 -15.90 3.36
CA TYR A 179 -18.94 -14.77 2.49
C TYR A 179 -17.66 -13.90 2.27
N ILE A 180 -16.95 -13.55 3.34
CA ILE A 180 -15.68 -12.81 3.22
C ILE A 180 -14.64 -13.59 2.43
N GLU A 181 -14.50 -14.91 2.64
CA GLU A 181 -13.58 -15.73 1.85
C GLU A 181 -13.89 -15.70 0.35
N GLU A 182 -15.16 -15.69 -0.03
CA GLU A 182 -15.59 -15.57 -1.42
C GLU A 182 -15.24 -14.21 -2.00
N LEU A 183 -15.55 -13.12 -1.28
CA LEU A 183 -15.24 -11.75 -1.70
C LEU A 183 -13.73 -11.55 -1.90
N LEU A 184 -12.89 -11.98 -0.96
CA LEU A 184 -11.43 -11.93 -1.11
C LEU A 184 -10.96 -12.76 -2.30
N GLY A 185 -11.63 -13.87 -2.59
CA GLY A 185 -11.42 -14.65 -3.80
C GLY A 185 -11.75 -13.87 -5.07
N LYS A 186 -12.84 -13.11 -5.09
CA LYS A 186 -13.24 -12.22 -6.21
C LYS A 186 -12.20 -11.12 -6.42
N CYS A 187 -11.79 -10.41 -5.35
CA CYS A 187 -10.76 -9.37 -5.42
C CYS A 187 -9.47 -9.89 -6.06
N ARG A 188 -8.98 -11.04 -5.60
CA ARG A 188 -7.76 -11.65 -6.12
C ARG A 188 -7.90 -12.07 -7.60
N ARG A 189 -9.04 -12.66 -7.99
CA ARG A 189 -9.29 -13.01 -9.39
C ARG A 189 -9.36 -11.78 -10.27
N ASN A 190 -10.03 -10.71 -9.82
CA ASN A 190 -10.08 -9.44 -10.55
C ASN A 190 -8.68 -8.86 -10.73
N ALA A 191 -7.88 -8.72 -9.67
CA ALA A 191 -6.52 -8.20 -9.74
C ALA A 191 -5.67 -8.98 -10.76
N ARG A 192 -5.69 -10.32 -10.71
CA ARG A 192 -4.91 -11.17 -11.63
C ARG A 192 -5.39 -11.08 -13.08
N LYS A 193 -6.70 -10.99 -13.30
CA LYS A 193 -7.30 -10.90 -14.64
C LYS A 193 -6.98 -9.57 -15.29
N THR A 194 -7.05 -8.47 -14.57
CA THR A 194 -6.91 -7.10 -15.07
C THR A 194 -5.47 -6.59 -15.03
N GLY A 195 -4.64 -7.14 -14.13
CA GLY A 195 -3.30 -6.63 -13.81
C GLY A 195 -3.32 -5.42 -12.87
N ARG A 196 -4.49 -4.91 -12.50
CA ARG A 196 -4.64 -3.81 -11.51
C ARG A 196 -4.21 -4.28 -10.12
N HIS A 197 -3.77 -3.35 -9.30
CA HIS A 197 -3.63 -3.58 -7.87
C HIS A 197 -4.92 -3.15 -7.18
N ASN A 198 -5.57 -4.04 -6.45
CA ASN A 198 -6.78 -3.69 -5.70
C ASN A 198 -6.43 -3.36 -4.25
N CYS A 199 -7.03 -2.32 -3.69
CA CYS A 199 -6.95 -2.00 -2.28
C CYS A 199 -8.36 -1.98 -1.66
N LEU A 200 -8.52 -2.66 -0.53
CA LEU A 200 -9.73 -2.60 0.28
C LEU A 200 -9.33 -2.13 1.68
N ILE A 201 -9.96 -1.06 2.11
CA ILE A 201 -9.76 -0.50 3.45
C ILE A 201 -10.96 -0.90 4.32
N THR A 202 -10.71 -1.35 5.53
CA THR A 202 -11.74 -1.77 6.48
C THR A 202 -11.37 -1.39 7.90
N HIS A 203 -12.26 -1.66 8.84
CA HIS A 203 -12.03 -1.40 10.25
C HIS A 203 -11.51 -2.63 10.99
N VAL A 204 -10.82 -2.41 12.09
CA VAL A 204 -10.54 -3.45 13.10
C VAL A 204 -11.58 -3.36 14.21
N ARG A 205 -11.72 -4.43 14.97
CA ARG A 205 -12.47 -4.40 16.24
C ARG A 205 -11.76 -3.48 17.22
N ASP A 206 -12.54 -2.78 18.02
CA ASP A 206 -12.00 -1.90 19.05
C ASP A 206 -11.04 -2.64 19.98
N GLN A 207 -9.91 -2.00 20.27
CA GLN A 207 -8.90 -2.51 21.17
C GLN A 207 -9.09 -1.90 22.57
N PRO A 208 -9.24 -2.72 23.63
CA PRO A 208 -9.39 -2.19 24.97
C PRO A 208 -8.11 -1.53 25.46
N ILE A 209 -8.25 -0.41 26.17
CA ILE A 209 -7.15 0.15 26.95
C ILE A 209 -7.07 -0.63 28.27
N ILE A 210 -5.91 -1.19 28.53
CA ILE A 210 -5.61 -1.99 29.71
C ILE A 210 -4.76 -1.14 30.66
N GLU A 211 -5.19 -1.02 31.91
CA GLU A 211 -4.42 -0.38 32.97
C GLU A 211 -3.66 -1.42 33.79
N LYS A 212 -2.36 -1.25 33.92
CA LYS A 212 -1.48 -2.11 34.71
C LYS A 212 -0.37 -1.29 35.33
N ASP A 213 -0.18 -1.43 36.64
CA ASP A 213 0.88 -0.76 37.41
C ASP A 213 0.89 0.77 37.18
N GLY A 214 -0.29 1.40 37.14
CA GLY A 214 -0.45 2.83 36.92
C GLY A 214 -0.13 3.31 35.50
N LYS A 215 0.06 2.37 34.55
CA LYS A 215 0.32 2.64 33.13
C LYS A 215 -0.85 2.16 32.27
N ARG A 216 -1.08 2.85 31.17
CA ARG A 216 -2.12 2.52 30.19
C ARG A 216 -1.48 1.87 28.96
N PHE A 217 -1.99 0.71 28.59
CA PHE A 217 -1.55 -0.03 27.40
C PHE A 217 -2.72 -0.22 26.45
N CYS A 218 -2.47 -0.13 25.13
CA CYS A 218 -3.42 -0.46 24.11
C CYS A 218 -2.74 -1.45 23.15
N PRO A 219 -3.18 -2.72 23.11
CA PRO A 219 -2.58 -3.69 22.20
C PRO A 219 -2.73 -3.26 20.74
N MET A 220 -1.67 -3.38 19.96
CA MET A 220 -1.77 -3.14 18.53
C MET A 220 -2.62 -4.25 17.88
N PRO A 221 -3.58 -3.92 17.02
CA PRO A 221 -4.42 -4.92 16.35
C PRO A 221 -3.61 -5.93 15.55
N THR A 222 -4.19 -7.11 15.37
CA THR A 222 -3.66 -8.16 14.49
C THR A 222 -4.62 -8.41 13.33
N PRO A 223 -4.20 -9.09 12.25
CA PRO A 223 -5.10 -9.41 11.14
C PRO A 223 -6.32 -10.27 11.51
N ARG A 224 -6.33 -10.87 12.68
CA ARG A 224 -7.48 -11.67 13.16
C ARG A 224 -8.63 -10.79 13.67
N GLU A 225 -8.32 -9.52 13.91
CA GLU A 225 -9.24 -8.51 14.45
C GLU A 225 -9.86 -7.63 13.36
N PHE A 226 -9.58 -7.91 12.08
CA PHE A 226 -10.30 -7.27 10.97
C PHE A 226 -11.81 -7.54 11.11
N ALA A 227 -12.62 -6.53 10.82
CA ALA A 227 -14.07 -6.70 10.80
C ALA A 227 -14.46 -7.82 9.83
N GLY A 228 -15.21 -8.84 10.32
CA GLY A 228 -15.47 -10.05 9.54
C GLY A 228 -14.57 -11.25 9.86
N GLY A 229 -13.57 -11.09 10.73
CA GLY A 229 -12.88 -12.20 11.40
C GLY A 229 -11.69 -12.82 10.65
N GLN A 230 -11.36 -14.06 11.02
CA GLN A 230 -10.13 -14.75 10.57
C GLN A 230 -10.08 -15.07 9.07
N ALA A 231 -11.20 -14.95 8.34
CA ALA A 231 -11.25 -15.16 6.90
C ALA A 231 -10.26 -14.27 6.15
N TRP A 232 -10.13 -13.00 6.58
CA TRP A 232 -9.14 -12.06 6.06
C TRP A 232 -7.71 -12.60 6.16
N PHE A 233 -7.34 -13.13 7.32
CA PHE A 233 -5.99 -13.66 7.51
C PHE A 233 -5.73 -14.92 6.68
N ARG A 234 -6.73 -15.79 6.50
CA ARG A 234 -6.57 -17.00 5.69
C ARG A 234 -6.39 -16.69 4.20
N LYS A 235 -7.23 -15.83 3.64
CA LYS A 235 -7.31 -15.56 2.18
C LYS A 235 -6.58 -14.31 1.73
N GLY A 236 -6.45 -13.28 2.56
CA GLY A 236 -5.79 -12.02 2.22
C GLY A 236 -4.37 -12.21 1.66
N GLU A 237 -3.98 -11.37 0.73
CA GLU A 237 -2.65 -11.39 0.14
C GLU A 237 -1.69 -10.47 0.93
N GLN A 238 -1.71 -9.18 0.74
CA GLN A 238 -0.97 -8.24 1.56
C GLN A 238 -1.92 -7.66 2.62
N MET A 239 -1.53 -7.71 3.89
CA MET A 239 -2.34 -7.18 4.99
C MET A 239 -1.54 -6.15 5.77
N ILE A 240 -2.10 -4.95 5.85
CA ILE A 240 -1.50 -3.81 6.52
C ILE A 240 -2.44 -3.34 7.63
N ILE A 241 -1.87 -2.98 8.76
CA ILE A 241 -2.57 -2.35 9.86
C ILE A 241 -1.97 -0.96 10.05
N VAL A 242 -2.82 0.06 9.97
CA VAL A 242 -2.50 1.42 10.34
C VAL A 242 -3.00 1.63 11.77
N TRP A 243 -2.07 1.69 12.69
CA TRP A 243 -2.38 1.85 14.11
C TRP A 243 -1.84 3.18 14.62
N ARG A 244 -2.74 3.99 15.13
CA ARG A 244 -2.41 5.22 15.84
C ARG A 244 -2.72 5.00 17.31
N PRO A 245 -1.69 4.93 18.16
CA PRO A 245 -1.89 4.71 19.59
C PRO A 245 -2.76 5.80 20.21
N PRO A 246 -3.72 5.46 21.09
CA PRO A 246 -4.47 6.46 21.82
C PRO A 246 -3.55 7.35 22.67
N TYR A 247 -3.93 8.60 22.88
CA TYR A 247 -3.16 9.55 23.67
C TYR A 247 -2.86 9.03 25.09
N GLY A 248 -1.63 9.19 25.53
CA GLY A 248 -1.18 8.80 26.87
C GLY A 248 -1.00 7.29 27.09
N VAL A 249 -1.02 6.50 26.00
CA VAL A 249 -0.71 5.08 26.07
C VAL A 249 0.80 4.87 26.17
N THR A 250 1.20 4.01 27.08
CA THR A 250 2.60 3.60 27.28
C THR A 250 3.03 2.67 26.16
N ARG A 251 4.28 2.81 25.70
CA ARG A 251 4.87 1.89 24.70
C ARG A 251 4.95 0.48 25.25
N ASP A 252 4.88 -0.52 24.36
CA ASP A 252 4.88 -1.95 24.73
C ASP A 252 6.12 -2.36 25.54
N ASN A 253 7.24 -1.67 25.37
CA ASN A 253 8.46 -1.87 26.18
C ASN A 253 8.37 -1.27 27.59
N GLY A 254 7.26 -0.62 27.96
CA GLY A 254 7.05 0.02 29.25
C GLY A 254 7.79 1.35 29.45
N GLN A 255 8.48 1.87 28.43
CA GLN A 255 9.28 3.09 28.51
C GLN A 255 8.66 4.24 27.70
N GLY A 256 8.19 5.26 28.40
CA GLY A 256 7.60 6.44 27.77
C GLY A 256 6.24 6.17 27.13
N THR A 257 5.69 7.18 26.48
CA THR A 257 4.43 7.16 25.73
C THR A 257 4.67 7.35 24.25
N TYR A 258 3.67 7.01 23.43
CA TYR A 258 3.69 7.33 22.02
C TYR A 258 3.46 8.83 21.80
N GLU A 259 4.04 9.39 20.75
CA GLU A 259 3.82 10.77 20.34
C GLU A 259 2.43 10.97 19.74
N ALA A 260 1.87 12.18 19.84
CA ALA A 260 0.50 12.45 19.39
C ALA A 260 0.29 12.27 17.88
N ASN A 261 1.35 12.45 17.08
CA ASN A 261 1.36 12.30 15.63
C ASN A 261 1.99 10.98 15.15
N GLU A 262 2.34 10.08 16.10
CA GLU A 262 2.95 8.79 15.79
C GLU A 262 1.92 7.79 15.28
N ALA A 263 2.29 7.05 14.25
CA ALA A 263 1.52 5.95 13.69
C ALA A 263 2.44 4.76 13.42
N ILE A 264 1.95 3.55 13.67
CA ILE A 264 2.66 2.32 13.33
C ILE A 264 2.00 1.68 12.14
N ILE A 265 2.76 1.50 11.08
CA ILE A 265 2.34 0.77 9.88
C ILE A 265 2.85 -0.66 9.97
N ARG A 266 1.98 -1.60 10.33
CA ARG A 266 2.33 -3.01 10.41
C ARG A 266 2.07 -3.72 9.10
N ILE A 267 3.08 -4.29 8.49
CA ILE A 267 2.93 -5.25 7.39
C ILE A 267 2.84 -6.65 7.99
N ALA A 268 1.62 -7.07 8.25
CA ALA A 268 1.34 -8.31 8.99
C ALA A 268 1.41 -9.56 8.11
N LYS A 269 1.15 -9.42 6.81
CA LYS A 269 1.17 -10.51 5.84
C LYS A 269 1.59 -10.02 4.47
N GLU A 270 2.34 -10.85 3.76
CA GLU A 270 2.70 -10.62 2.37
C GLU A 270 2.47 -11.86 1.51
N LYS A 271 1.87 -11.69 0.37
CA LYS A 271 1.81 -12.64 -0.75
C LYS A 271 1.73 -11.84 -2.05
N PRO A 272 2.49 -12.20 -3.08
CA PRO A 272 3.50 -13.26 -3.13
C PRO A 272 4.73 -12.92 -2.26
N LYS A 273 5.52 -13.94 -1.92
CA LYS A 273 6.74 -13.79 -1.13
C LYS A 273 7.69 -12.79 -1.80
N GLY A 274 8.29 -11.89 -1.02
CA GLY A 274 9.23 -10.88 -1.49
C GLY A 274 8.56 -9.62 -2.10
N ALA A 275 7.20 -9.54 -2.11
CA ALA A 275 6.51 -8.32 -2.54
C ALA A 275 6.70 -7.18 -1.54
N SER A 276 6.72 -7.48 -0.25
CA SER A 276 6.92 -6.54 0.85
C SER A 276 7.77 -7.18 1.94
N LYS A 277 8.15 -6.44 2.97
CA LYS A 277 8.89 -6.94 4.13
C LYS A 277 8.00 -6.83 5.37
N LYS A 278 7.69 -7.96 5.99
CA LYS A 278 6.89 -7.96 7.23
C LYS A 278 7.63 -7.19 8.34
N GLY A 279 6.88 -6.46 9.14
CA GLY A 279 7.43 -5.69 10.25
C GLY A 279 6.48 -4.59 10.70
N ASP A 280 6.88 -3.93 11.75
CA ASP A 280 6.25 -2.73 12.29
C ASP A 280 7.15 -1.54 11.96
N TYR A 281 6.59 -0.53 11.32
CA TYR A 281 7.30 0.63 10.82
C TYR A 281 6.70 1.89 11.46
N THR A 282 7.54 2.66 12.14
CA THR A 282 7.11 3.89 12.80
C THR A 282 7.11 5.04 11.82
N PHE A 283 5.95 5.67 11.71
CA PHE A 283 5.73 6.89 10.95
C PHE A 283 5.20 7.98 11.86
N PHE A 284 5.33 9.21 11.40
CA PHE A 284 4.76 10.40 12.01
C PHE A 284 3.95 11.15 10.97
N TYR A 285 2.87 11.78 11.39
CA TYR A 285 2.01 12.55 10.50
C TYR A 285 2.15 14.05 10.72
N ASN A 286 2.51 14.76 9.67
CA ASN A 286 2.54 16.21 9.64
C ASN A 286 1.22 16.74 9.08
N LYS A 287 0.39 17.33 9.95
CA LYS A 287 -0.95 17.84 9.58
C LYS A 287 -0.89 19.03 8.62
N GLU A 288 0.11 19.91 8.76
CA GLU A 288 0.21 21.11 7.93
C GLU A 288 0.58 20.74 6.48
N MET A 289 1.48 19.77 6.34
CA MET A 289 1.89 19.26 5.04
C MET A 289 0.96 18.16 4.50
N ASN A 290 0.07 17.65 5.32
CA ASN A 290 -0.76 16.48 5.03
C ASN A 290 0.07 15.29 4.54
N ALA A 291 1.16 15.01 5.21
CA ALA A 291 2.13 14.02 4.76
C ALA A 291 2.66 13.18 5.93
N TYR A 292 2.92 11.91 5.63
CA TYR A 292 3.66 11.04 6.53
C TYR A 292 5.16 11.21 6.34
N TYR A 293 5.91 11.03 7.41
CA TYR A 293 7.36 10.95 7.40
C TYR A 293 7.86 9.87 8.36
N CYS A 294 9.05 9.39 8.16
CA CYS A 294 9.77 8.55 9.11
C CYS A 294 11.05 9.26 9.53
N LYS A 295 11.68 8.76 10.58
CA LYS A 295 13.01 9.25 10.97
C LYS A 295 14.08 8.43 10.23
N ASP A 296 15.09 9.09 9.67
CA ASP A 296 16.25 8.42 9.08
C ASP A 296 17.20 7.83 10.15
N TRP A 297 18.37 7.34 9.74
CA TRP A 297 19.33 6.73 10.68
C TRP A 297 19.92 7.73 11.67
N ASP A 298 19.92 9.01 11.32
CA ASP A 298 20.42 10.12 12.14
C ASP A 298 19.29 10.78 12.97
N GLY A 299 18.05 10.27 12.86
CA GLY A 299 16.88 10.78 13.55
C GLY A 299 16.25 12.01 12.87
N VAL A 300 16.66 12.33 11.64
CA VAL A 300 16.11 13.44 10.86
C VAL A 300 14.81 13.02 10.17
N ASP A 301 13.86 13.95 10.04
CA ASP A 301 12.59 13.71 9.38
C ASP A 301 12.79 13.47 7.88
N SER A 302 12.33 12.32 7.42
CA SER A 302 12.45 11.86 6.03
C SER A 302 11.08 11.62 5.42
N TYR A 303 10.71 12.45 4.46
CA TYR A 303 9.49 12.34 3.67
C TYR A 303 9.70 11.44 2.46
N ALA A 304 8.60 11.05 1.80
CA ALA A 304 8.66 10.24 0.60
C ALA A 304 9.44 10.94 -0.52
N ASP A 305 10.40 10.22 -1.12
CA ASP A 305 11.06 10.66 -2.35
C ASP A 305 10.15 10.41 -3.55
N ARG A 306 9.57 11.48 -4.08
CA ARG A 306 8.65 11.49 -5.23
C ARG A 306 9.35 11.68 -6.57
N THR A 307 10.67 11.59 -6.62
CA THR A 307 11.44 11.74 -7.88
C THR A 307 11.00 10.67 -8.89
N PRO A 308 10.64 11.06 -10.13
CA PRO A 308 10.23 10.11 -11.16
C PRO A 308 11.31 9.06 -11.45
N ILE A 309 10.90 7.79 -11.62
CA ILE A 309 11.84 6.67 -11.81
C ILE A 309 12.73 6.85 -13.04
N LYS A 310 12.24 7.51 -14.10
CA LYS A 310 13.02 7.85 -15.31
C LYS A 310 14.22 8.74 -15.00
N SER A 311 14.14 9.57 -13.95
CA SER A 311 15.22 10.43 -13.50
C SER A 311 16.21 9.71 -12.59
N ARG A 312 15.80 8.59 -11.97
CA ARG A 312 16.65 7.78 -11.08
C ARG A 312 17.55 6.83 -11.84
N THR A 313 17.10 6.30 -13.00
CA THR A 313 17.88 5.35 -13.79
C THR A 313 19.21 5.96 -14.28
N GLY A 314 19.28 7.26 -14.55
CA GLY A 314 20.54 7.95 -14.86
C GLY A 314 21.56 8.01 -13.70
N LYS A 315 21.12 7.82 -12.45
CA LYS A 315 22.01 7.77 -11.28
C LYS A 315 22.41 6.34 -10.88
N GLN A 316 21.57 5.35 -11.20
CA GLN A 316 21.86 3.94 -10.90
C GLN A 316 22.87 3.32 -11.87
N GLU A 317 22.96 3.77 -13.12
CA GLU A 317 24.00 3.32 -14.05
C GLU A 317 25.42 3.70 -13.59
N THR A 318 25.54 4.76 -12.77
CA THR A 318 26.85 5.15 -12.18
C THR A 318 27.23 4.37 -10.93
N LEU A 319 26.31 3.65 -10.31
CA LEU A 319 26.58 2.79 -9.14
C LEU A 319 26.73 1.29 -9.48
N GLN A 320 26.35 0.88 -10.70
CA GLN A 320 26.57 -0.46 -11.23
C GLN A 320 27.88 -0.63 -12.01
N GLY A 321 28.77 0.36 -11.97
CA GLY A 321 30.08 0.30 -12.57
C GLY A 321 31.12 -0.47 -11.73
N LEU A 322 30.74 -1.59 -11.16
CA LEU A 322 31.71 -2.60 -10.72
C LEU A 322 32.06 -3.44 -11.95
N ASP A 323 33.36 -3.44 -12.29
CA ASP A 323 33.95 -4.15 -13.42
C ASP A 323 33.54 -5.62 -13.40
N PRO A 324 32.99 -6.20 -14.48
CA PRO A 324 32.65 -7.63 -14.55
C PRO A 324 33.82 -8.59 -14.23
N LYS A 325 35.03 -8.06 -14.20
CA LYS A 325 36.23 -8.86 -13.79
C LYS A 325 36.37 -9.03 -12.29
N GLU A 326 35.71 -8.24 -11.45
CA GLU A 326 35.73 -8.41 -10.00
C GLU A 326 34.73 -9.45 -9.50
N GLU A 327 33.59 -9.64 -10.20
CA GLU A 327 32.64 -10.72 -9.88
C GLU A 327 33.21 -12.11 -10.10
N ASP A 328 34.04 -12.30 -11.14
CA ASP A 328 34.69 -13.61 -11.44
C ASP A 328 35.68 -14.03 -10.37
N ASN A 329 36.31 -13.08 -9.67
CA ASN A 329 37.25 -13.38 -8.60
C ASN A 329 36.58 -13.72 -7.25
N PHE A 330 35.36 -13.23 -7.00
CA PHE A 330 34.61 -13.53 -5.77
C PHE A 330 34.12 -14.98 -5.74
N PHE A 331 33.78 -15.55 -6.90
CA PHE A 331 33.31 -16.93 -7.00
C PHE A 331 34.42 -17.95 -7.17
N LYS A 332 35.60 -17.55 -7.63
CA LYS A 332 36.76 -18.46 -7.77
C LYS A 332 37.50 -18.79 -6.45
N ASN A 333 37.29 -17.98 -5.41
CA ASN A 333 37.94 -18.17 -4.11
C ASN A 333 37.14 -18.94 -3.06
N LYS A 334 35.99 -19.53 -3.42
CA LYS A 334 35.26 -20.48 -2.57
C LYS A 334 35.15 -21.83 -3.25
N SER A 335 36.32 -22.52 -3.36
CA SER A 335 36.30 -23.96 -3.53
C SER A 335 35.81 -24.58 -2.22
N PHE A 336 34.64 -25.19 -2.25
CA PHE A 336 34.17 -26.08 -1.19
C PHE A 336 35.07 -27.30 -1.18
N GLU A 337 36.02 -27.41 -0.24
CA GLU A 337 36.64 -28.67 0.15
C GLU A 337 35.55 -29.56 0.75
N ARG A 338 35.20 -30.61 0.04
CA ARG A 338 34.48 -31.74 0.62
C ARG A 338 35.45 -32.46 1.54
N THR A 339 35.28 -32.33 2.84
CA THR A 339 35.84 -33.30 3.78
C THR A 339 35.03 -34.57 3.64
N THR A 340 35.61 -35.56 3.03
CA THR A 340 35.21 -36.95 3.18
C THR A 340 35.77 -37.41 4.51
N ASP A 341 34.97 -37.58 5.52
CA ASP A 341 35.29 -38.39 6.67
C ASP A 341 34.88 -39.83 6.34
N GLU A 342 35.83 -40.65 6.00
CA GLU A 342 35.82 -42.09 6.22
C GLU A 342 36.42 -42.31 7.61
N ASP A 343 35.62 -42.84 8.54
CA ASP A 343 35.86 -43.99 9.39
C ASP A 343 34.73 -44.13 10.43
#